data_e200980013d3f3718a59d08857089a2c
#
_entry.id   e200980013d3f3718a59d08857089a2c
#
_cell.length_a   1.000
_cell.length_b   1.000
_cell.length_c   1.000
_cell.angle_alpha   90.00
_cell.angle_beta   90.00
_cell.angle_gamma   90.00
#
_symmetry.space_group_name_H-M   'P 1'
#
loop_
_entity.id
_entity.type
_entity.pdbx_description
1 polymer ?
#
loop_
_entity_poly.entity_id
_entity_poly.type
_entity_poly.pdbx_seq_one_letter_code
_entity_poly.pdbx_strand_id
1 'polypeptide(L)'
;LLWRPKVRGYPPSACRLAVSFGAVLAAMNLAFYSALDRIPLGVAVTLEFVGPLGVAVAGSRRMLDLLWVAMAAAGILLLAPLGAFGGAGLDPAGVGLALLAGCFWAAYILLGGWTGRAFPGSTGLIIAMCAGAALTAPVGLASAGAGLLEAQVLLAGAAVALLSSAVPYSLELEALRRLPARVFGVLMSLEPAVAALVGFVVLGERLGWRALLAVLLVTAAAVGASRSSAAQ
;
A
#
# COMPACT_ATOMS: atom_id res chain seq x y z
N LEU A 1 3.88 12.37 -17.71
CA LEU A 1 4.40 13.19 -18.81
C LEU A 1 3.41 13.33 -19.98
N LEU A 2 2.50 12.38 -20.17
CA LEU A 2 1.48 12.42 -21.25
C LEU A 2 0.23 13.22 -20.87
N TRP A 3 0.06 13.57 -19.61
CA TRP A 3 -1.08 14.31 -19.11
C TRP A 3 -0.60 15.67 -18.55
N ARG A 4 -1.09 16.78 -19.13
CA ARG A 4 -0.87 18.12 -18.58
C ARG A 4 -2.01 18.46 -17.62
N PRO A 5 -1.86 18.26 -16.30
CA PRO A 5 -2.92 18.54 -15.35
C PRO A 5 -3.16 20.05 -15.31
N LYS A 6 -4.43 20.45 -15.38
CA LYS A 6 -4.80 21.82 -15.06
C LYS A 6 -4.80 21.95 -13.54
N VAL A 7 -3.70 22.40 -12.95
CA VAL A 7 -3.54 22.53 -11.48
C VAL A 7 -4.30 23.75 -10.92
N ARG A 8 -4.77 24.64 -11.79
CA ARG A 8 -5.50 25.87 -11.42
C ARG A 8 -7.00 25.66 -11.58
N GLY A 9 -7.78 26.28 -10.65
CA GLY A 9 -9.26 26.28 -10.70
C GLY A 9 -9.94 25.30 -9.76
N TYR A 10 -9.19 24.57 -8.92
CA TYR A 10 -9.78 23.72 -7.90
C TYR A 10 -10.01 24.48 -6.60
N PRO A 11 -11.10 24.16 -5.86
CA PRO A 11 -11.38 24.78 -4.58
C PRO A 11 -10.27 24.45 -3.56
N PRO A 12 -9.98 25.37 -2.62
CA PRO A 12 -8.93 25.15 -1.60
C PRO A 12 -9.13 23.86 -0.77
N SER A 13 -10.37 23.42 -0.58
CA SER A 13 -10.70 22.17 0.11
C SER A 13 -10.18 20.95 -0.64
N ALA A 14 -10.35 20.89 -1.97
CA ALA A 14 -9.83 19.80 -2.79
C ALA A 14 -8.28 19.80 -2.79
N CYS A 15 -7.65 20.96 -2.91
CA CYS A 15 -6.19 21.05 -2.84
C CYS A 15 -5.66 20.58 -1.48
N ARG A 16 -6.30 20.98 -0.38
CA ARG A 16 -5.95 20.49 0.97
C ARG A 16 -6.08 18.97 1.06
N LEU A 17 -7.16 18.39 0.51
CA LEU A 17 -7.35 16.94 0.47
C LEU A 17 -6.20 16.23 -0.25
N ALA A 18 -5.80 16.72 -1.45
CA ALA A 18 -4.70 16.13 -2.20
C ALA A 18 -3.34 16.29 -1.48
N VAL A 19 -3.10 17.42 -0.83
CA VAL A 19 -1.89 17.64 -0.01
C VAL A 19 -1.88 16.70 1.19
N SER A 20 -3.01 16.56 1.91
CA SER A 20 -3.13 15.61 3.03
C SER A 20 -2.91 14.17 2.58
N PHE A 21 -3.41 13.81 1.39
CA PHE A 21 -3.17 12.51 0.79
C PHE A 21 -1.67 12.27 0.53
N GLY A 22 -0.96 13.25 -0.02
CA GLY A 22 0.49 13.18 -0.20
C GLY A 22 1.28 13.13 1.11
N ALA A 23 0.85 13.87 2.13
CA ALA A 23 1.47 13.83 3.45
C ALA A 23 1.30 12.47 4.14
N VAL A 24 0.12 11.87 4.03
CA VAL A 24 -0.14 10.52 4.55
C VAL A 24 0.71 9.48 3.82
N LEU A 25 0.82 9.59 2.49
CA LEU A 25 1.67 8.69 1.69
C LEU A 25 3.15 8.81 2.08
N ALA A 26 3.64 10.04 2.28
CA ALA A 26 5.00 10.28 2.75
C ALA A 26 5.25 9.69 4.14
N ALA A 27 4.32 9.91 5.08
CA ALA A 27 4.41 9.40 6.44
C ALA A 27 4.34 7.85 6.48
N MET A 28 3.49 7.25 5.65
CA MET A 28 3.40 5.80 5.47
C MET A 28 4.75 5.21 5.06
N ASN A 29 5.34 5.75 3.99
CA ASN A 29 6.64 5.27 3.50
C ASN A 29 7.75 5.48 4.53
N LEU A 30 7.83 6.65 5.16
CA LEU A 30 8.85 6.92 6.18
C LEU A 30 8.72 5.96 7.37
N ALA A 31 7.50 5.71 7.86
CA ALA A 31 7.26 4.77 8.94
C ALA A 31 7.63 3.34 8.54
N PHE A 32 7.24 2.90 7.33
CA PHE A 32 7.53 1.57 6.83
C PHE A 32 9.05 1.33 6.65
N TYR A 33 9.74 2.22 5.95
CA TYR A 33 11.20 2.08 5.78
C TYR A 33 11.94 2.15 7.11
N SER A 34 11.51 3.00 8.04
CA SER A 34 12.10 3.03 9.40
C SER A 34 11.81 1.75 10.20
N ALA A 35 10.72 1.05 9.91
CA ALA A 35 10.43 -0.27 10.50
C ALA A 35 11.41 -1.32 9.95
N LEU A 36 11.74 -1.28 8.64
CA LEU A 36 12.65 -2.23 7.98
C LEU A 36 14.08 -2.19 8.54
N ASP A 37 14.51 -1.05 9.08
CA ASP A 37 15.80 -0.94 9.76
C ASP A 37 15.84 -1.70 11.10
N ARG A 38 14.70 -2.17 11.61
CA ARG A 38 14.53 -2.72 12.96
C ARG A 38 13.93 -4.12 13.00
N ILE A 39 13.09 -4.47 12.03
CA ILE A 39 12.41 -5.77 11.96
C ILE A 39 12.46 -6.35 10.54
N PRO A 40 12.41 -7.68 10.40
CA PRO A 40 12.43 -8.32 9.08
C PRO A 40 11.29 -7.86 8.17
N LEU A 41 11.58 -7.70 6.87
CA LEU A 41 10.63 -7.25 5.85
C LEU A 41 9.29 -7.98 5.89
N GLY A 42 9.30 -9.31 5.95
CA GLY A 42 8.07 -10.10 5.96
C GLY A 42 7.21 -9.87 7.20
N VAL A 43 7.82 -9.53 8.35
CA VAL A 43 7.09 -9.15 9.57
C VAL A 43 6.49 -7.75 9.40
N ALA A 44 7.29 -6.78 8.92
CA ALA A 44 6.84 -5.41 8.69
C ALA A 44 5.64 -5.38 7.73
N VAL A 45 5.73 -6.04 6.58
CA VAL A 45 4.64 -6.17 5.61
C VAL A 45 3.40 -6.80 6.22
N THR A 46 3.55 -7.89 6.99
CA THR A 46 2.41 -8.56 7.64
C THR A 46 1.68 -7.63 8.61
N LEU A 47 2.43 -6.85 9.40
CA LEU A 47 1.86 -5.89 10.35
C LEU A 47 1.21 -4.70 9.65
N GLU A 48 1.80 -4.20 8.57
CA GLU A 48 1.25 -3.09 7.79
C GLU A 48 -0.12 -3.43 7.18
N PHE A 49 -0.36 -4.70 6.79
CA PHE A 49 -1.66 -5.15 6.24
C PHE A 49 -2.84 -5.00 7.21
N VAL A 50 -2.61 -4.75 8.49
CA VAL A 50 -3.67 -4.37 9.44
C VAL A 50 -4.44 -3.13 8.91
N GLY A 51 -3.79 -2.23 8.16
CA GLY A 51 -4.43 -1.06 7.56
C GLY A 51 -5.53 -1.40 6.56
N PRO A 52 -5.23 -2.01 5.40
CA PRO A 52 -6.22 -2.43 4.41
C PRO A 52 -7.30 -3.35 4.98
N LEU A 53 -6.93 -4.31 5.83
CA LEU A 53 -7.88 -5.21 6.49
C LEU A 53 -8.78 -4.44 7.47
N GLY A 54 -8.24 -3.47 8.20
CA GLY A 54 -9.02 -2.59 9.09
C GLY A 54 -10.06 -1.78 8.32
N VAL A 55 -9.70 -1.23 7.15
CA VAL A 55 -10.65 -0.55 6.26
C VAL A 55 -11.73 -1.51 5.76
N ALA A 56 -11.34 -2.73 5.41
CA ALA A 56 -12.29 -3.76 4.96
C ALA A 56 -13.27 -4.12 6.07
N VAL A 57 -12.80 -4.35 7.31
CA VAL A 57 -13.65 -4.62 8.49
C VAL A 57 -14.59 -3.44 8.78
N ALA A 58 -14.05 -2.22 8.86
CA ALA A 58 -14.84 -1.03 9.18
C ALA A 58 -15.92 -0.73 8.11
N GLY A 59 -15.67 -1.11 6.86
CA GLY A 59 -16.62 -0.99 5.76
C GLY A 59 -17.60 -2.17 5.64
N SER A 60 -17.40 -3.26 6.37
CA SER A 60 -18.21 -4.47 6.30
C SER A 60 -19.60 -4.25 6.87
N ARG A 61 -20.63 -4.72 6.16
CA ARG A 61 -22.03 -4.59 6.56
C ARG A 61 -22.74 -5.93 6.72
N ARG A 62 -22.11 -7.02 6.30
CA ARG A 62 -22.67 -8.39 6.35
C ARG A 62 -21.63 -9.34 6.93
N MET A 63 -22.12 -10.43 7.54
CA MET A 63 -21.23 -11.50 8.04
C MET A 63 -20.35 -12.11 6.94
N LEU A 64 -20.85 -12.17 5.69
CA LEU A 64 -20.07 -12.61 4.54
C LEU A 64 -18.88 -11.70 4.25
N ASP A 65 -19.00 -10.38 4.43
CA ASP A 65 -17.88 -9.44 4.24
C ASP A 65 -16.77 -9.76 5.26
N LEU A 66 -17.15 -10.03 6.53
CA LEU A 66 -16.19 -10.42 7.57
C LEU A 66 -15.53 -11.77 7.28
N LEU A 67 -16.25 -12.71 6.68
CA LEU A 67 -15.67 -14.00 6.25
C LEU A 67 -14.55 -13.77 5.23
N TRP A 68 -14.78 -12.92 4.23
CA TRP A 68 -13.74 -12.59 3.22
C TRP A 68 -12.52 -11.93 3.86
N VAL A 69 -12.74 -11.01 4.80
CA VAL A 69 -11.65 -10.37 5.54
C VAL A 69 -10.88 -11.40 6.38
N ALA A 70 -11.58 -12.30 7.08
CA ALA A 70 -10.93 -13.35 7.87
C ALA A 70 -10.10 -14.30 6.99
N MET A 71 -10.60 -14.68 5.82
CA MET A 71 -9.85 -15.50 4.86
C MET A 71 -8.61 -14.77 4.33
N ALA A 72 -8.73 -13.47 4.01
CA ALA A 72 -7.58 -12.66 3.60
C ALA A 72 -6.53 -12.57 4.70
N ALA A 73 -6.95 -12.30 5.95
CA ALA A 73 -6.06 -12.25 7.10
C ALA A 73 -5.35 -13.59 7.33
N ALA A 74 -6.08 -14.70 7.27
CA ALA A 74 -5.51 -16.05 7.40
C ALA A 74 -4.47 -16.34 6.31
N GLY A 75 -4.74 -15.94 5.07
CA GLY A 75 -3.81 -16.08 3.95
C GLY A 75 -2.52 -15.26 4.16
N ILE A 76 -2.64 -14.01 4.59
CA ILE A 76 -1.49 -13.14 4.90
C ILE A 76 -0.65 -13.74 6.04
N LEU A 77 -1.30 -14.23 7.11
CA LEU A 77 -0.61 -14.88 8.23
C LEU A 77 0.11 -16.18 7.82
N LEU A 78 -0.43 -16.93 6.85
CA LEU A 78 0.23 -18.12 6.31
C LEU A 78 1.51 -17.78 5.52
N LEU A 79 1.55 -16.64 4.86
CA LEU A 79 2.75 -16.13 4.16
C LEU A 79 3.74 -15.50 5.12
N ALA A 80 3.30 -15.08 6.30
CA ALA A 80 4.18 -14.47 7.29
C ALA A 80 5.29 -15.42 7.72
N PRO A 81 6.53 -14.94 7.91
CA PRO A 81 7.65 -15.74 8.40
C PRO A 81 7.50 -16.03 9.90
N LEU A 82 6.70 -17.02 10.25
CA LEU A 82 6.35 -17.34 11.65
C LEU A 82 7.58 -17.57 12.54
N GLY A 83 8.70 -18.05 12.00
CA GLY A 83 9.96 -18.17 12.73
C GLY A 83 10.52 -16.83 13.22
N ALA A 84 10.19 -15.73 12.55
CA ALA A 84 10.63 -14.40 12.96
C ALA A 84 9.85 -13.87 14.18
N PHE A 85 8.62 -14.37 14.43
CA PHE A 85 7.83 -14.00 15.61
C PHE A 85 8.21 -14.79 16.88
N GLY A 86 8.94 -15.92 16.73
CA GLY A 86 9.29 -16.82 17.86
C GLY A 86 10.78 -16.78 18.27
N GLY A 87 11.61 -15.96 17.61
CA GLY A 87 13.04 -15.81 17.89
C GLY A 87 13.34 -14.77 18.98
N ALA A 88 14.58 -14.30 19.04
CA ALA A 88 15.00 -13.16 19.86
C ALA A 88 14.03 -11.99 19.60
N GLY A 89 13.39 -11.48 20.66
CA GLY A 89 12.21 -10.60 20.60
C GLY A 89 12.34 -9.51 19.55
N LEU A 90 11.27 -9.30 18.78
CA LEU A 90 11.20 -8.21 17.81
C LEU A 90 11.40 -6.86 18.50
N ASP A 91 12.09 -5.93 17.85
CA ASP A 91 12.21 -4.56 18.35
C ASP A 91 10.79 -3.92 18.42
N PRO A 92 10.32 -3.54 19.63
CA PRO A 92 8.99 -2.96 19.81
C PRO A 92 8.81 -1.65 19.02
N ALA A 93 9.88 -0.88 18.81
CA ALA A 93 9.84 0.34 18.02
C ALA A 93 9.61 0.01 16.52
N GLY A 94 10.25 -1.03 16.00
CA GLY A 94 10.03 -1.52 14.64
C GLY A 94 8.60 -2.02 14.42
N VAL A 95 8.06 -2.77 15.39
CA VAL A 95 6.65 -3.21 15.39
C VAL A 95 5.71 -2.01 15.40
N GLY A 96 5.95 -1.04 16.29
CA GLY A 96 5.15 0.19 16.39
C GLY A 96 5.16 0.99 15.10
N LEU A 97 6.32 1.12 14.44
CA LEU A 97 6.46 1.80 13.15
C LEU A 97 5.72 1.07 12.02
N ALA A 98 5.76 -0.25 11.96
CA ALA A 98 5.02 -1.03 10.97
C ALA A 98 3.51 -0.91 11.14
N LEU A 99 3.01 -0.96 12.38
CA LEU A 99 1.59 -0.72 12.68
C LEU A 99 1.17 0.72 12.36
N LEU A 100 2.03 1.70 12.62
CA LEU A 100 1.79 3.10 12.25
C LEU A 100 1.72 3.26 10.72
N ALA A 101 2.60 2.59 9.97
CA ALA A 101 2.54 2.54 8.52
C ALA A 101 1.19 1.96 8.05
N GLY A 102 0.71 0.88 8.68
CA GLY A 102 -0.62 0.31 8.43
C GLY A 102 -1.75 1.31 8.69
N CYS A 103 -1.69 2.09 9.77
CA CYS A 103 -2.66 3.15 10.03
C CYS A 103 -2.65 4.23 8.93
N PHE A 104 -1.46 4.62 8.47
CA PHE A 104 -1.33 5.54 7.34
C PHE A 104 -1.83 4.92 6.04
N TRP A 105 -1.64 3.61 5.82
CA TRP A 105 -2.19 2.91 4.65
C TRP A 105 -3.72 2.91 4.67
N ALA A 106 -4.34 2.69 5.82
CA ALA A 106 -5.79 2.86 5.97
C ALA A 106 -6.25 4.27 5.59
N ALA A 107 -5.57 5.30 6.09
CA ALA A 107 -5.84 6.70 5.75
C ALA A 107 -5.61 6.97 4.25
N TYR A 108 -4.55 6.41 3.65
CA TYR A 108 -4.26 6.47 2.22
C TYR A 108 -5.43 5.94 1.38
N ILE A 109 -6.00 4.77 1.72
CA ILE A 109 -7.13 4.18 1.01
C ILE A 109 -8.34 5.13 1.04
N LEU A 110 -8.66 5.70 2.20
CA LEU A 110 -9.80 6.59 2.37
C LEU A 110 -9.59 7.92 1.64
N LEU A 111 -8.45 8.56 1.84
CA LEU A 111 -8.10 9.84 1.20
C LEU A 111 -7.94 9.68 -0.31
N GLY A 112 -7.36 8.56 -0.77
CA GLY A 112 -7.24 8.21 -2.18
C GLY A 112 -8.60 8.11 -2.86
N GLY A 113 -9.56 7.44 -2.23
CA GLY A 113 -10.94 7.35 -2.72
C GLY A 113 -11.62 8.72 -2.81
N TRP A 114 -11.42 9.61 -1.83
CA TRP A 114 -11.97 10.97 -1.86
C TRP A 114 -11.25 11.86 -2.89
N THR A 115 -9.94 11.77 -2.98
CA THR A 115 -9.11 12.51 -3.96
C THR A 115 -9.47 12.07 -5.38
N GLY A 116 -9.64 10.78 -5.61
CA GLY A 116 -10.04 10.23 -6.90
C GLY A 116 -11.39 10.78 -7.38
N ARG A 117 -12.33 11.03 -6.48
CA ARG A 117 -13.63 11.65 -6.80
C ARG A 117 -13.56 13.17 -6.95
N ALA A 118 -12.66 13.83 -6.24
CA ALA A 118 -12.53 15.29 -6.25
C ALA A 118 -11.78 15.82 -7.49
N PHE A 119 -10.94 15.01 -8.11
CA PHE A 119 -10.12 15.40 -9.24
C PHE A 119 -10.31 14.50 -10.46
N PRO A 120 -10.42 15.05 -11.69
CA PRO A 120 -10.42 14.24 -12.90
C PRO A 120 -9.01 13.70 -13.20
N GLY A 121 -8.93 12.52 -13.79
CA GLY A 121 -7.67 11.89 -14.18
C GLY A 121 -6.69 11.76 -13.02
N SER A 122 -5.41 11.96 -13.24
CA SER A 122 -4.35 11.83 -12.25
C SER A 122 -4.00 13.14 -11.53
N THR A 123 -4.78 14.22 -11.70
CA THR A 123 -4.42 15.55 -11.15
C THR A 123 -4.26 15.52 -9.62
N GLY A 124 -5.18 14.90 -8.90
CA GLY A 124 -5.10 14.78 -7.44
C GLY A 124 -3.86 14.00 -6.99
N LEU A 125 -3.52 12.92 -7.70
CA LEU A 125 -2.31 12.13 -7.41
C LEU A 125 -1.03 12.93 -7.67
N ILE A 126 -0.98 13.72 -8.75
CA ILE A 126 0.19 14.55 -9.05
C ILE A 126 0.42 15.58 -7.93
N ILE A 127 -0.64 16.25 -7.47
CA ILE A 127 -0.55 17.19 -6.32
C ILE A 127 -0.05 16.45 -5.07
N ALA A 128 -0.61 15.27 -4.80
CA ALA A 128 -0.21 14.44 -3.66
C ALA A 128 1.26 14.01 -3.75
N MET A 129 1.71 13.53 -4.91
CA MET A 129 3.11 13.14 -5.13
C MET A 129 4.08 14.32 -4.97
N CYS A 130 3.73 15.50 -5.49
CA CYS A 130 4.53 16.71 -5.28
C CYS A 130 4.61 17.09 -3.80
N ALA A 131 3.48 17.04 -3.07
CA ALA A 131 3.45 17.32 -1.64
C ALA A 131 4.28 16.29 -0.84
N GLY A 132 4.12 14.99 -1.14
CA GLY A 132 4.90 13.92 -0.54
C GLY A 132 6.40 14.08 -0.79
N ALA A 133 6.78 14.36 -2.02
CA ALA A 133 8.18 14.61 -2.39
C ALA A 133 8.77 15.84 -1.65
N ALA A 134 8.01 16.93 -1.54
CA ALA A 134 8.44 18.11 -0.80
C ALA A 134 8.66 17.82 0.71
N LEU A 135 7.89 16.89 1.28
CA LEU A 135 8.04 16.48 2.69
C LEU A 135 9.20 15.51 2.90
N THR A 136 9.45 14.59 1.95
CA THR A 136 10.48 13.57 2.08
C THR A 136 11.86 14.04 1.58
N ALA A 137 11.92 14.98 0.62
CA ALA A 137 13.16 15.46 0.04
C ALA A 137 14.16 16.02 1.08
N PRO A 138 13.75 16.84 2.09
CA PRO A 138 14.67 17.32 3.11
C PRO A 138 15.31 16.18 3.91
N VAL A 139 14.53 15.14 4.24
CA VAL A 139 15.02 13.96 4.98
C VAL A 139 16.01 13.17 4.13
N GLY A 140 15.69 12.95 2.85
CA GLY A 140 16.56 12.26 1.91
C GLY A 140 17.89 13.01 1.70
N LEU A 141 17.84 14.33 1.50
CA LEU A 141 19.02 15.17 1.32
C LEU A 141 19.90 15.22 2.58
N ALA A 142 19.29 15.24 3.75
CA ALA A 142 20.02 15.23 5.02
C ALA A 142 20.73 13.89 5.26
N SER A 143 20.15 12.77 4.85
CA SER A 143 20.69 11.42 5.07
C SER A 143 21.71 10.99 4.02
N ALA A 144 21.49 11.27 2.75
CA ALA A 144 22.32 10.76 1.64
C ALA A 144 23.20 11.84 0.98
N GLY A 145 22.98 13.12 1.27
CA GLY A 145 23.81 14.22 0.79
C GLY A 145 23.90 14.30 -0.74
N ALA A 146 25.07 14.70 -1.24
CA ALA A 146 25.32 14.88 -2.68
C ALA A 146 25.28 13.57 -3.50
N GLY A 147 25.42 12.40 -2.86
CA GLY A 147 25.34 11.10 -3.52
C GLY A 147 24.01 10.86 -4.24
N LEU A 148 22.91 11.51 -3.79
CA LEU A 148 21.62 11.45 -4.49
C LEU A 148 21.67 12.04 -5.92
N LEU A 149 22.64 12.90 -6.23
CA LEU A 149 22.77 13.56 -7.53
C LEU A 149 23.61 12.75 -8.53
N GLU A 150 24.15 11.62 -8.14
CA GLU A 150 24.87 10.72 -9.05
C GLU A 150 23.92 10.20 -10.14
N ALA A 151 24.40 10.19 -11.39
CA ALA A 151 23.59 9.83 -12.55
C ALA A 151 22.98 8.41 -12.42
N GLN A 152 23.74 7.45 -11.87
CA GLN A 152 23.25 6.09 -11.66
C GLN A 152 22.12 6.04 -10.62
N VAL A 153 22.26 6.80 -9.52
CA VAL A 153 21.23 6.90 -8.46
C VAL A 153 19.97 7.55 -9.00
N LEU A 154 20.12 8.62 -9.80
CA LEU A 154 18.97 9.29 -10.43
C LEU A 154 18.26 8.39 -11.43
N LEU A 155 18.98 7.64 -12.25
CA LEU A 155 18.39 6.71 -13.23
C LEU A 155 17.68 5.54 -12.51
N ALA A 156 18.32 4.93 -11.53
CA ALA A 156 17.72 3.87 -10.73
C ALA A 156 16.50 4.39 -9.95
N GLY A 157 16.62 5.56 -9.33
CA GLY A 157 15.52 6.23 -8.62
C GLY A 157 14.35 6.56 -9.55
N ALA A 158 14.61 7.02 -10.77
CA ALA A 158 13.56 7.28 -11.76
C ALA A 158 12.84 5.99 -12.19
N ALA A 159 13.57 4.89 -12.40
CA ALA A 159 12.99 3.60 -12.73
C ALA A 159 12.12 3.07 -11.58
N VAL A 160 12.61 3.12 -10.34
CA VAL A 160 11.85 2.75 -9.14
C VAL A 160 10.62 3.65 -9.00
N ALA A 161 10.76 4.97 -9.10
CA ALA A 161 9.65 5.90 -9.00
C ALA A 161 8.56 5.64 -10.05
N LEU A 162 8.94 5.25 -11.27
CA LEU A 162 7.99 4.92 -12.32
C LEU A 162 7.27 3.59 -12.05
N LEU A 163 8.04 2.53 -11.78
CA LEU A 163 7.51 1.15 -11.72
C LEU A 163 6.86 0.83 -10.36
N SER A 164 7.37 1.39 -9.27
CA SER A 164 6.89 1.10 -7.91
C SER A 164 5.97 2.18 -7.33
N SER A 165 5.90 3.36 -7.96
CA SER A 165 5.07 4.45 -7.44
C SER A 165 4.12 5.01 -8.49
N ALA A 166 4.62 5.60 -9.59
CA ALA A 166 3.78 6.35 -10.53
C ALA A 166 2.74 5.45 -11.20
N VAL A 167 3.13 4.27 -11.68
CA VAL A 167 2.21 3.31 -12.32
C VAL A 167 1.26 2.68 -11.29
N PRO A 168 1.73 2.03 -10.20
CA PRO A 168 0.84 1.40 -9.22
C PRO A 168 -0.14 2.38 -8.61
N TYR A 169 0.30 3.50 -8.06
CA TYR A 169 -0.60 4.47 -7.43
C TYR A 169 -1.60 5.11 -8.40
N SER A 170 -1.27 5.22 -9.70
CA SER A 170 -2.24 5.65 -10.71
C SER A 170 -3.33 4.62 -10.92
N LEU A 171 -2.98 3.33 -10.96
CA LEU A 171 -3.92 2.22 -11.08
C LEU A 171 -4.77 2.07 -9.81
N GLU A 172 -4.17 2.19 -8.64
CA GLU A 172 -4.87 2.15 -7.36
C GLU A 172 -5.86 3.31 -7.20
N LEU A 173 -5.47 4.52 -7.58
CA LEU A 173 -6.37 5.68 -7.56
C LEU A 173 -7.57 5.45 -8.49
N GLU A 174 -7.36 4.90 -9.66
CA GLU A 174 -8.44 4.57 -10.59
C GLU A 174 -9.33 3.44 -10.04
N ALA A 175 -8.75 2.44 -9.38
CA ALA A 175 -9.50 1.41 -8.68
C ALA A 175 -10.33 1.99 -7.53
N LEU A 176 -9.77 2.87 -6.70
CA LEU A 176 -10.46 3.54 -5.59
C LEU A 176 -11.59 4.50 -6.04
N ARG A 177 -11.57 4.94 -7.29
CA ARG A 177 -12.70 5.69 -7.88
C ARG A 177 -13.90 4.80 -8.15
N ARG A 178 -13.67 3.55 -8.51
CA ARG A 178 -14.68 2.62 -9.01
C ARG A 178 -15.14 1.62 -7.95
N LEU A 179 -14.29 1.32 -6.99
CA LEU A 179 -14.52 0.30 -5.98
C LEU A 179 -14.79 0.92 -4.61
N PRO A 180 -15.67 0.32 -3.80
CA PRO A 180 -15.76 0.65 -2.38
C PRO A 180 -14.44 0.36 -1.66
N ALA A 181 -14.04 1.22 -0.72
CA ALA A 181 -12.78 1.07 0.02
C ALA A 181 -12.64 -0.29 0.72
N ARG A 182 -13.76 -0.88 1.20
CA ARG A 182 -13.78 -2.22 1.81
C ARG A 182 -13.34 -3.32 0.83
N VAL A 183 -13.78 -3.24 -0.43
CA VAL A 183 -13.40 -4.21 -1.47
C VAL A 183 -11.95 -4.01 -1.87
N PHE A 184 -11.54 -2.76 -2.02
CA PHE A 184 -10.16 -2.41 -2.29
C PHE A 184 -9.21 -2.95 -1.20
N GLY A 185 -9.57 -2.79 0.10
CA GLY A 185 -8.79 -3.32 1.21
C GLY A 185 -8.59 -4.84 1.17
N VAL A 186 -9.64 -5.60 0.75
CA VAL A 186 -9.51 -7.06 0.55
C VAL A 186 -8.67 -7.37 -0.70
N LEU A 187 -8.84 -6.62 -1.80
CA LEU A 187 -8.05 -6.82 -3.02
C LEU A 187 -6.55 -6.58 -2.80
N MET A 188 -6.19 -5.64 -1.92
CA MET A 188 -4.78 -5.42 -1.55
C MET A 188 -4.13 -6.66 -0.94
N SER A 189 -4.90 -7.56 -0.30
CA SER A 189 -4.38 -8.82 0.20
C SER A 189 -3.84 -9.77 -0.88
N LEU A 190 -4.16 -9.54 -2.16
CA LEU A 190 -3.58 -10.28 -3.28
C LEU A 190 -2.09 -9.94 -3.49
N GLU A 191 -1.63 -8.79 -3.04
CA GLU A 191 -0.25 -8.33 -3.25
C GLU A 191 0.80 -9.33 -2.77
N PRO A 192 0.76 -9.85 -1.51
CA PRO A 192 1.69 -10.88 -1.08
C PRO A 192 1.55 -12.20 -1.86
N ALA A 193 0.34 -12.54 -2.30
CA ALA A 193 0.11 -13.73 -3.09
C ALA A 193 0.71 -13.61 -4.51
N VAL A 194 0.56 -12.45 -5.13
CA VAL A 194 1.19 -12.14 -6.43
C VAL A 194 2.71 -12.11 -6.28
N ALA A 195 3.23 -11.51 -5.21
CA ALA A 195 4.67 -11.50 -4.92
C ALA A 195 5.23 -12.92 -4.80
N ALA A 196 4.54 -13.82 -4.09
CA ALA A 196 4.93 -15.23 -3.96
C ALA A 196 4.92 -15.95 -5.32
N LEU A 197 3.92 -15.70 -6.16
CA LEU A 197 3.85 -16.28 -7.52
C LEU A 197 4.97 -15.76 -8.43
N VAL A 198 5.28 -14.48 -8.37
CA VAL A 198 6.39 -13.88 -9.12
C VAL A 198 7.72 -14.45 -8.65
N GLY A 199 7.92 -14.60 -7.34
CA GLY A 199 9.10 -15.27 -6.76
C GLY A 199 9.28 -16.69 -7.31
N PHE A 200 8.19 -17.46 -7.37
CA PHE A 200 8.21 -18.82 -7.96
C PHE A 200 8.57 -18.81 -9.44
N VAL A 201 7.91 -17.96 -10.27
CA VAL A 201 8.07 -17.99 -11.72
C VAL A 201 9.38 -17.35 -12.18
N VAL A 202 9.76 -16.20 -11.56
CA VAL A 202 10.89 -15.38 -12.02
C VAL A 202 12.19 -15.75 -11.29
N LEU A 203 12.12 -16.01 -9.97
CA LEU A 203 13.29 -16.31 -9.15
C LEU A 203 13.52 -17.79 -8.94
N GLY A 204 12.59 -18.66 -9.41
CA GLY A 204 12.69 -20.12 -9.24
C GLY A 204 12.51 -20.57 -7.79
N GLU A 205 11.90 -19.75 -6.93
CA GLU A 205 11.63 -20.09 -5.54
C GLU A 205 10.64 -21.25 -5.44
N ARG A 206 10.80 -22.13 -4.45
CA ARG A 206 9.86 -23.22 -4.25
C ARG A 206 8.68 -22.76 -3.40
N LEU A 207 7.48 -22.80 -3.97
CA LEU A 207 6.25 -22.59 -3.21
C LEU A 207 5.96 -23.80 -2.34
N GLY A 208 6.13 -23.64 -1.02
CA GLY A 208 5.67 -24.62 -0.05
C GLY A 208 4.14 -24.69 0.02
N TRP A 209 3.59 -25.78 0.61
CA TRP A 209 2.13 -25.96 0.75
C TRP A 209 1.43 -24.78 1.45
N ARG A 210 2.12 -24.11 2.41
CA ARG A 210 1.61 -22.92 3.10
C ARG A 210 1.37 -21.75 2.14
N ALA A 211 2.32 -21.51 1.23
CA ALA A 211 2.20 -20.44 0.23
C ALA A 211 1.07 -20.74 -0.75
N LEU A 212 0.91 -21.99 -1.19
CA LEU A 212 -0.19 -22.41 -2.05
C LEU A 212 -1.55 -22.21 -1.38
N LEU A 213 -1.69 -22.62 -0.12
CA LEU A 213 -2.92 -22.41 0.66
C LEU A 213 -3.21 -20.92 0.88
N ALA A 214 -2.18 -20.12 1.16
CA ALA A 214 -2.31 -18.67 1.30
C ALA A 214 -2.81 -18.01 0.02
N VAL A 215 -2.22 -18.34 -1.13
CA VAL A 215 -2.65 -17.85 -2.45
C VAL A 215 -4.11 -18.20 -2.72
N LEU A 216 -4.53 -19.43 -2.42
CA LEU A 216 -5.92 -19.86 -2.57
C LEU A 216 -6.87 -19.07 -1.67
N LEU A 217 -6.51 -18.86 -0.39
CA LEU A 217 -7.33 -18.13 0.56
C LEU A 217 -7.52 -16.65 0.16
N VAL A 218 -6.43 -15.95 -0.17
CA VAL A 218 -6.53 -14.52 -0.54
C VAL A 218 -7.23 -14.35 -1.88
N THR A 219 -7.03 -15.25 -2.84
CA THR A 219 -7.73 -15.22 -4.13
C THR A 219 -9.23 -15.45 -3.95
N ALA A 220 -9.61 -16.45 -3.16
CA ALA A 220 -11.01 -16.71 -2.85
C ALA A 220 -11.67 -15.53 -2.11
N ALA A 221 -10.95 -14.93 -1.14
CA ALA A 221 -11.41 -13.73 -0.44
C ALA A 221 -11.63 -12.55 -1.38
N ALA A 222 -10.67 -12.27 -2.28
CA ALA A 222 -10.76 -11.18 -3.24
C ALA A 222 -11.94 -11.36 -4.22
N VAL A 223 -12.13 -12.57 -4.76
CA VAL A 223 -13.24 -12.91 -5.65
C VAL A 223 -14.57 -12.80 -4.89
N GLY A 224 -14.64 -13.33 -3.67
CA GLY A 224 -15.85 -13.28 -2.84
C GLY A 224 -16.25 -11.85 -2.51
N ALA A 225 -15.31 -11.01 -2.05
CA ALA A 225 -15.55 -9.61 -1.73
C ALA A 225 -16.01 -8.80 -2.94
N SER A 226 -15.39 -9.02 -4.11
CA SER A 226 -15.77 -8.34 -5.35
C SER A 226 -17.19 -8.70 -5.79
N ARG A 227 -17.57 -9.98 -5.74
CA ARG A 227 -18.93 -10.45 -6.08
C ARG A 227 -19.98 -9.93 -5.11
N SER A 228 -19.68 -9.96 -3.80
CA SER A 228 -20.60 -9.43 -2.78
C SER A 228 -20.86 -7.94 -2.95
N SER A 229 -19.90 -7.19 -3.49
CA SER A 229 -20.07 -5.77 -3.79
C SER A 229 -20.89 -5.51 -5.06
N ALA A 230 -20.74 -6.35 -6.08
CA ALA A 230 -21.49 -6.21 -7.33
C ALA A 230 -23.00 -6.53 -7.18
N ALA A 231 -23.38 -7.26 -6.13
CA ALA A 231 -24.75 -7.62 -5.80
C ALA A 231 -25.49 -6.55 -4.95
N GLN A 232 -24.92 -5.36 -4.78
CA GLN A 232 -25.47 -4.21 -4.05
C GLN A 232 -25.74 -3.04 -4.97
#